data_71a9efefae96030a31b595b6d3950925
#
_entry.id   71a9efefae96030a31b595b6d3950925
#
_cell.length_a   1.000
_cell.length_b   1.000
_cell.length_c   1.000
_cell.angle_alpha   90.00
_cell.angle_beta   90.00
_cell.angle_gamma   90.00
#
_symmetry.space_group_name_H-M   'P 1'
#
loop_
_entity.id
_entity.type
_entity.pdbx_description
1 polymer ?
#
loop_
_entity_poly.entity_id
_entity_poly.type
_entity_poly.pdbx_seq_one_letter_code
_entity_poly.pdbx_strand_id
1 'polypeptide(L)'
;MKTNNLFYFMKLSLSLSYGVCMFLLMSSCVEQKKTAIEQSLKKNDYYVAAYVWPSCHDDRPLGHEMLWADGIGEWEVIKKGNPRFEGHYQPKQPLWGYELDNDPEVVGKWIDVATDHGVNVFIYDWYWYDEKPYLESALNDGFLKAKNNEKMQFYVMWANHDVKKNYWNYHKYGDDTSILWDAKVDWENYKIIVERVIRQYFHKPNYFKIDGNPVFAIFSIEKLKQSFNNSDEDTRKALDYFRDEVKKAGFPDLHLQLIFGGGYFLSEQSGKNITTSIEKMGFNSVTFYNMGGRVEDYIVYGTNSINIREQWDKLLNLPFFPCVSVGWDDTPRFPAYGMKDVVHYNNTPESFATLLSKAKIFADNHPEQPKLITINAWNEWVEGSYLLPDMKYGFGYLEAVKDVIIDGKYDR
;
A
#
# COMPACT_ATOMS: atom_id res chain seq x y z
N MET A 1 -33.05 -57.92 25.11
CA MET A 1 -32.17 -56.80 25.52
C MET A 1 -30.79 -56.88 24.81
N LYS A 2 -30.73 -57.02 23.48
CA LYS A 2 -29.44 -57.08 22.73
C LYS A 2 -29.49 -56.39 21.37
N THR A 3 -30.52 -55.62 21.03
CA THR A 3 -30.65 -54.98 19.71
C THR A 3 -30.41 -53.47 19.69
N ASN A 4 -30.28 -52.80 20.85
CA ASN A 4 -30.11 -51.32 20.88
C ASN A 4 -28.66 -50.84 20.85
N ASN A 5 -27.66 -51.70 21.04
CA ASN A 5 -26.25 -51.28 21.06
C ASN A 5 -25.62 -51.21 19.66
N LEU A 6 -26.19 -51.95 18.70
CA LEU A 6 -25.61 -51.97 17.32
C LEU A 6 -25.94 -50.70 16.54
N PHE A 7 -27.12 -50.12 16.77
CA PHE A 7 -27.55 -48.85 16.15
C PHE A 7 -26.79 -47.61 16.70
N TYR A 8 -26.35 -47.66 17.96
CA TYR A 8 -25.58 -46.56 18.54
C TYR A 8 -24.13 -46.55 18.01
N PHE A 9 -23.50 -47.68 17.85
CA PHE A 9 -22.15 -47.79 17.26
C PHE A 9 -22.13 -47.46 15.77
N MET A 10 -23.16 -47.78 15.01
CA MET A 10 -23.25 -47.37 13.58
C MET A 10 -23.47 -45.86 13.43
N LYS A 11 -24.25 -45.21 14.28
CA LYS A 11 -24.39 -43.72 14.23
C LYS A 11 -23.11 -42.98 14.67
N LEU A 12 -22.36 -43.48 15.65
CA LEU A 12 -21.09 -42.89 16.03
C LEU A 12 -19.99 -43.05 14.94
N SER A 13 -19.91 -44.21 14.28
CA SER A 13 -18.92 -44.45 13.22
C SER A 13 -19.25 -43.62 11.94
N LEU A 14 -20.51 -43.40 11.60
CA LEU A 14 -20.91 -42.55 10.49
C LEU A 14 -20.60 -41.03 10.80
N SER A 15 -20.83 -40.58 12.04
CA SER A 15 -20.54 -39.18 12.38
C SER A 15 -19.04 -38.89 12.47
N LEU A 16 -18.20 -39.83 12.90
CA LEU A 16 -16.73 -39.72 12.86
C LEU A 16 -16.22 -39.73 11.41
N SER A 17 -16.76 -40.61 10.54
CA SER A 17 -16.30 -40.65 9.13
C SER A 17 -16.72 -39.41 8.35
N TYR A 18 -17.88 -38.78 8.62
CA TYR A 18 -18.28 -37.50 8.02
C TYR A 18 -17.39 -36.35 8.54
N GLY A 19 -17.06 -36.31 9.82
CA GLY A 19 -16.17 -35.30 10.39
C GLY A 19 -14.75 -35.37 9.81
N VAL A 20 -14.18 -36.57 9.68
CA VAL A 20 -12.85 -36.80 9.09
C VAL A 20 -12.84 -36.49 7.59
N CYS A 21 -13.88 -36.88 6.82
CA CYS A 21 -13.99 -36.51 5.43
C CYS A 21 -14.13 -35.01 5.21
N MET A 22 -14.90 -34.34 6.06
CA MET A 22 -15.07 -32.87 5.96
C MET A 22 -13.76 -32.12 6.32
N PHE A 23 -13.00 -32.62 7.30
CA PHE A 23 -11.70 -32.06 7.68
C PHE A 23 -10.64 -32.30 6.59
N LEU A 24 -10.62 -33.48 5.95
CA LEU A 24 -9.76 -33.79 4.81
C LEU A 24 -10.10 -32.97 3.57
N LEU A 25 -11.39 -32.75 3.30
CA LEU A 25 -11.85 -31.89 2.19
C LEU A 25 -11.50 -30.42 2.42
N MET A 26 -11.63 -29.91 3.65
CA MET A 26 -11.22 -28.55 3.99
C MET A 26 -9.70 -28.41 3.91
N SER A 27 -8.93 -29.36 4.40
CA SER A 27 -7.46 -29.36 4.32
C SER A 27 -6.99 -29.39 2.86
N SER A 28 -7.59 -30.27 2.02
CA SER A 28 -7.24 -30.33 0.60
C SER A 28 -7.64 -29.07 -0.19
N CYS A 29 -8.75 -28.43 0.18
CA CYS A 29 -9.18 -27.18 -0.43
C CYS A 29 -8.25 -26.00 -0.06
N VAL A 30 -7.77 -25.94 1.19
CA VAL A 30 -6.78 -24.97 1.65
C VAL A 30 -5.43 -25.20 0.96
N GLU A 31 -5.02 -26.45 0.82
CA GLU A 31 -3.76 -26.81 0.15
C GLU A 31 -3.81 -26.54 -1.35
N GLN A 32 -4.94 -26.84 -2.02
CA GLN A 32 -5.16 -26.48 -3.42
C GLN A 32 -5.21 -24.97 -3.66
N LYS A 33 -5.83 -24.20 -2.74
CA LYS A 33 -5.82 -22.74 -2.82
C LYS A 33 -4.41 -22.17 -2.61
N LYS A 34 -3.66 -22.68 -1.64
CA LYS A 34 -2.26 -22.31 -1.41
C LYS A 34 -1.39 -22.60 -2.65
N THR A 35 -1.57 -23.78 -3.25
CA THR A 35 -0.85 -24.17 -4.48
C THR A 35 -1.26 -23.32 -5.68
N ALA A 36 -2.52 -22.91 -5.80
CA ALA A 36 -2.97 -22.02 -6.88
C ALA A 36 -2.39 -20.60 -6.73
N ILE A 37 -2.32 -20.06 -5.50
CA ILE A 37 -1.66 -18.79 -5.21
C ILE A 37 -0.16 -18.90 -5.52
N GLU A 38 0.52 -19.96 -5.07
CA GLU A 38 1.93 -20.21 -5.36
C GLU A 38 2.20 -20.46 -6.85
N GLN A 39 1.26 -21.04 -7.59
CA GLN A 39 1.38 -21.23 -9.04
C GLN A 39 1.11 -19.96 -9.85
N SER A 40 0.21 -19.09 -9.38
CA SER A 40 0.02 -17.77 -10.00
C SER A 40 1.23 -16.87 -9.78
N LEU A 41 1.86 -16.97 -8.61
CA LEU A 41 3.11 -16.26 -8.27
C LEU A 41 4.32 -16.83 -9.05
N LYS A 42 4.37 -18.14 -9.34
CA LYS A 42 5.44 -18.76 -10.16
C LYS A 42 5.41 -18.36 -11.63
N LYS A 43 4.33 -17.76 -12.12
CA LYS A 43 4.25 -17.27 -13.50
C LYS A 43 4.89 -15.89 -13.68
N ASN A 44 5.16 -15.20 -12.58
CA ASN A 44 5.83 -13.92 -12.59
C ASN A 44 6.79 -13.84 -11.38
N ASP A 45 8.08 -13.75 -11.60
CA ASP A 45 9.10 -13.68 -10.54
C ASP A 45 9.05 -12.38 -9.73
N TYR A 46 8.16 -11.44 -10.09
CA TYR A 46 8.06 -10.14 -9.47
C TYR A 46 6.85 -10.01 -8.55
N TYR A 47 7.07 -9.33 -7.43
CA TYR A 47 6.02 -8.72 -6.64
C TYR A 47 5.85 -7.27 -7.08
N VAL A 48 4.75 -6.96 -7.74
CA VAL A 48 4.39 -5.61 -8.16
C VAL A 48 3.33 -5.10 -7.20
N ALA A 49 3.73 -4.21 -6.31
CA ALA A 49 2.91 -3.76 -5.19
C ALA A 49 2.45 -2.32 -5.40
N ALA A 50 1.14 -2.09 -5.51
CA ALA A 50 0.58 -0.76 -5.69
C ALA A 50 -0.01 -0.24 -4.37
N TYR A 51 0.32 1.02 -4.01
CA TYR A 51 -0.28 1.70 -2.86
C TYR A 51 -1.76 1.97 -3.11
N VAL A 52 -2.59 1.66 -2.13
CA VAL A 52 -4.03 1.94 -2.15
C VAL A 52 -4.33 3.03 -1.14
N TRP A 53 -4.73 4.20 -1.64
CA TRP A 53 -5.21 5.32 -0.87
C TRP A 53 -6.70 5.11 -0.55
N PRO A 54 -7.09 4.89 0.73
CA PRO A 54 -8.44 4.43 1.08
C PRO A 54 -9.42 5.57 1.36
N SER A 55 -9.47 6.62 0.55
CA SER A 55 -10.23 7.85 0.85
C SER A 55 -11.53 8.03 0.08
N CYS A 56 -11.87 7.07 -0.79
CA CYS A 56 -12.97 7.22 -1.74
C CYS A 56 -14.29 6.60 -1.24
N HIS A 57 -14.64 6.81 0.03
CA HIS A 57 -15.90 6.38 0.65
C HIS A 57 -16.34 7.35 1.75
N ASP A 58 -17.56 7.16 2.25
CA ASP A 58 -18.09 7.91 3.40
C ASP A 58 -17.58 7.30 4.71
N ASP A 59 -16.55 7.87 5.29
CA ASP A 59 -15.98 7.45 6.58
C ASP A 59 -16.54 8.27 7.73
N ARG A 60 -17.79 7.97 8.11
CA ARG A 60 -18.45 8.63 9.24
C ARG A 60 -18.00 8.06 10.59
N PRO A 61 -17.95 8.91 11.61
CA PRO A 61 -18.21 10.37 11.60
C PRO A 61 -16.98 11.21 11.21
N LEU A 62 -15.75 10.69 11.35
CA LEU A 62 -14.55 11.52 11.33
C LEU A 62 -14.26 12.17 9.98
N GLY A 63 -14.09 11.37 8.93
CA GLY A 63 -13.75 11.86 7.60
C GLY A 63 -14.85 12.76 7.04
N HIS A 64 -16.10 12.33 7.18
CA HIS A 64 -17.26 13.09 6.72
C HIS A 64 -17.36 14.47 7.38
N GLU A 65 -17.35 14.52 8.70
CA GLU A 65 -17.57 15.79 9.42
C GLU A 65 -16.38 16.74 9.31
N MET A 66 -15.18 16.19 9.36
CA MET A 66 -13.98 17.00 9.47
C MET A 66 -13.34 17.33 8.11
N LEU A 67 -13.42 16.42 7.13
CA LEU A 67 -12.74 16.60 5.85
C LEU A 67 -13.71 16.71 4.66
N TRP A 68 -14.64 15.76 4.48
CA TRP A 68 -15.43 15.59 3.26
C TRP A 68 -16.93 15.58 3.58
N ALA A 69 -17.49 16.79 3.81
CA ALA A 69 -18.85 16.95 4.30
C ALA A 69 -19.94 16.48 3.33
N ASP A 70 -19.65 16.38 2.04
CA ASP A 70 -20.58 15.88 1.02
C ASP A 70 -20.77 14.35 1.08
N GLY A 71 -20.00 13.65 1.92
CA GLY A 71 -20.21 12.26 2.29
C GLY A 71 -19.70 11.19 1.33
N ILE A 72 -18.90 11.56 0.36
CA ILE A 72 -18.32 10.66 -0.66
C ILE A 72 -16.78 10.61 -0.62
N GLY A 73 -16.21 10.95 0.52
CA GLY A 73 -14.76 10.95 0.68
C GLY A 73 -14.08 11.98 -0.22
N GLU A 74 -12.85 11.70 -0.61
CA GLU A 74 -12.02 12.62 -1.36
C GLU A 74 -12.47 12.86 -2.81
N TRP A 75 -13.42 12.07 -3.33
CA TRP A 75 -14.08 12.39 -4.61
C TRP A 75 -14.64 13.83 -4.65
N GLU A 76 -15.03 14.35 -3.48
CA GLU A 76 -15.45 15.74 -3.32
C GLU A 76 -14.38 16.74 -3.79
N VAL A 77 -13.12 16.48 -3.44
CA VAL A 77 -11.97 17.33 -3.78
C VAL A 77 -11.55 17.10 -5.23
N ILE A 78 -11.46 15.85 -5.66
CA ILE A 78 -11.02 15.45 -7.00
C ILE A 78 -11.90 16.06 -8.08
N LYS A 79 -13.23 16.07 -7.89
CA LYS A 79 -14.20 16.68 -8.83
C LYS A 79 -14.06 18.19 -8.97
N LYS A 80 -13.43 18.87 -8.00
CA LYS A 80 -13.20 20.31 -8.01
C LYS A 80 -11.90 20.72 -8.72
N GLY A 81 -11.10 19.76 -9.20
CA GLY A 81 -9.90 20.04 -9.97
C GLY A 81 -10.21 20.86 -11.23
N ASN A 82 -9.42 21.91 -11.47
CA ASN A 82 -9.57 22.79 -12.63
C ASN A 82 -8.27 22.85 -13.43
N PRO A 83 -8.33 22.90 -14.78
CA PRO A 83 -7.13 23.11 -15.59
C PRO A 83 -6.39 24.38 -15.20
N ARG A 84 -5.07 24.30 -15.00
CA ARG A 84 -4.20 25.46 -14.66
C ARG A 84 -3.53 26.07 -15.89
N PHE A 85 -3.50 25.34 -17.01
CA PHE A 85 -2.92 25.77 -18.28
C PHE A 85 -3.57 25.00 -19.43
N GLU A 86 -3.36 25.45 -20.65
CA GLU A 86 -3.92 24.81 -21.84
C GLU A 86 -3.43 23.35 -21.98
N GLY A 87 -4.36 22.44 -22.22
CA GLY A 87 -4.08 20.99 -22.31
C GLY A 87 -3.92 20.27 -20.98
N HIS A 88 -4.03 20.95 -19.83
CA HIS A 88 -3.98 20.33 -18.52
C HIS A 88 -5.23 19.49 -18.27
N TYR A 89 -5.06 18.18 -18.08
CA TYR A 89 -6.16 17.25 -17.83
C TYR A 89 -6.62 17.31 -16.38
N GLN A 90 -7.67 18.11 -16.14
CA GLN A 90 -8.38 18.23 -14.87
C GLN A 90 -9.85 18.59 -15.14
N PRO A 91 -10.81 18.15 -14.30
CA PRO A 91 -10.61 17.16 -13.24
C PRO A 91 -10.29 15.77 -13.81
N LYS A 92 -9.57 14.97 -13.04
CA LYS A 92 -9.33 13.56 -13.39
C LYS A 92 -10.66 12.81 -13.35
N GLN A 93 -10.93 12.02 -14.38
CA GLN A 93 -12.20 11.28 -14.50
C GLN A 93 -11.94 9.79 -14.62
N PRO A 94 -12.34 9.00 -13.60
CA PRO A 94 -12.26 7.54 -13.67
C PRO A 94 -13.12 6.99 -14.80
N LEU A 95 -12.61 6.02 -15.55
CA LEU A 95 -13.34 5.36 -16.64
C LEU A 95 -14.63 4.68 -16.14
N TRP A 96 -14.60 4.16 -14.93
CA TRP A 96 -15.72 3.48 -14.29
C TRP A 96 -16.59 4.39 -13.42
N GLY A 97 -16.33 5.69 -13.45
CA GLY A 97 -16.98 6.67 -12.58
C GLY A 97 -16.38 6.70 -11.17
N TYR A 98 -16.99 7.48 -10.32
CA TYR A 98 -16.54 7.75 -8.95
C TYR A 98 -17.04 6.65 -8.00
N GLU A 99 -16.45 5.47 -8.13
CA GLU A 99 -16.81 4.28 -7.34
C GLU A 99 -16.29 4.36 -5.91
N LEU A 100 -16.94 3.63 -4.99
CA LEU A 100 -16.56 3.59 -3.58
C LEU A 100 -15.57 2.45 -3.32
N ASP A 101 -14.47 2.76 -2.67
CA ASP A 101 -13.38 1.81 -2.39
C ASP A 101 -13.67 0.85 -1.23
N ASN A 102 -14.78 1.06 -0.52
CA ASN A 102 -15.29 0.12 0.49
C ASN A 102 -16.41 -0.82 -0.03
N ASP A 103 -16.71 -0.78 -1.33
CA ASP A 103 -17.64 -1.70 -1.97
C ASP A 103 -16.87 -2.95 -2.45
N PRO A 104 -17.19 -4.17 -1.93
CA PRO A 104 -16.48 -5.39 -2.31
C PRO A 104 -16.64 -5.81 -3.77
N GLU A 105 -17.70 -5.41 -4.46
CA GLU A 105 -17.87 -5.68 -5.90
C GLU A 105 -16.96 -4.74 -6.74
N VAL A 106 -16.79 -3.49 -6.31
CA VAL A 106 -15.84 -2.54 -6.91
C VAL A 106 -14.41 -3.04 -6.73
N VAL A 107 -14.04 -3.39 -5.50
CA VAL A 107 -12.69 -3.89 -5.23
C VAL A 107 -12.43 -5.24 -5.88
N GLY A 108 -13.46 -6.09 -6.01
CA GLY A 108 -13.37 -7.33 -6.79
C GLY A 108 -13.00 -7.10 -8.26
N LYS A 109 -13.59 -6.08 -8.89
CA LYS A 109 -13.21 -5.64 -10.25
C LYS A 109 -11.76 -5.11 -10.29
N TRP A 110 -11.34 -4.36 -9.29
CA TRP A 110 -9.95 -3.88 -9.17
C TRP A 110 -8.95 -5.03 -9.12
N ILE A 111 -9.24 -6.06 -8.31
CA ILE A 111 -8.39 -7.24 -8.17
C ILE A 111 -8.24 -7.98 -9.52
N ASP A 112 -9.33 -8.20 -10.22
CA ASP A 112 -9.28 -8.90 -11.52
C ASP A 112 -8.44 -8.12 -12.52
N VAL A 113 -8.68 -6.83 -12.69
CA VAL A 113 -7.91 -6.03 -13.65
C VAL A 113 -6.45 -5.86 -13.23
N ALA A 114 -6.16 -5.70 -11.94
CA ALA A 114 -4.79 -5.60 -11.43
C ALA A 114 -3.98 -6.87 -11.73
N THR A 115 -4.54 -8.03 -11.39
CA THR A 115 -3.88 -9.33 -11.62
C THR A 115 -3.71 -9.67 -13.09
N ASP A 116 -4.66 -9.32 -13.95
CA ASP A 116 -4.57 -9.50 -15.41
C ASP A 116 -3.46 -8.66 -16.04
N HIS A 117 -3.02 -7.59 -15.35
CA HIS A 117 -1.96 -6.68 -15.82
C HIS A 117 -0.66 -6.79 -15.03
N GLY A 118 -0.53 -7.75 -14.10
CA GLY A 118 0.73 -8.03 -13.41
C GLY A 118 0.92 -7.33 -12.08
N VAL A 119 -0.05 -6.55 -11.59
CA VAL A 119 -0.07 -6.06 -10.21
C VAL A 119 -0.63 -7.18 -9.32
N ASN A 120 0.13 -7.64 -8.33
CA ASN A 120 -0.21 -8.81 -7.53
C ASN A 120 -0.14 -8.59 -6.02
N VAL A 121 0.18 -7.36 -5.58
CA VAL A 121 0.16 -6.95 -4.17
C VAL A 121 -0.51 -5.58 -4.05
N PHE A 122 -1.39 -5.41 -3.09
CA PHE A 122 -1.89 -4.08 -2.66
C PHE A 122 -1.26 -3.69 -1.34
N ILE A 123 -0.79 -2.44 -1.24
CA ILE A 123 -0.27 -1.84 -0.02
C ILE A 123 -1.32 -0.86 0.47
N TYR A 124 -2.07 -1.23 1.51
CA TYR A 124 -3.10 -0.35 2.04
C TYR A 124 -2.50 0.68 2.98
N ASP A 125 -2.72 1.96 2.69
CA ASP A 125 -2.46 3.04 3.63
C ASP A 125 -3.40 2.85 4.82
N TRP A 126 -2.83 2.70 6.00
CA TRP A 126 -3.56 2.41 7.22
C TRP A 126 -3.27 3.48 8.27
N TYR A 127 -4.31 4.02 8.88
CA TYR A 127 -4.22 5.19 9.74
C TYR A 127 -4.71 4.90 11.15
N TRP A 128 -4.15 5.62 12.12
CA TRP A 128 -4.56 5.61 13.52
C TRP A 128 -4.54 7.01 14.09
N TYR A 129 -5.70 7.54 14.44
CA TYR A 129 -5.88 8.86 15.03
C TYR A 129 -6.94 8.79 16.14
N ASP A 130 -6.81 9.66 17.17
CA ASP A 130 -7.77 9.70 18.26
C ASP A 130 -8.10 8.30 18.85
N GLU A 131 -7.06 7.51 19.10
CA GLU A 131 -7.13 6.17 19.69
C GLU A 131 -7.94 5.14 18.89
N LYS A 132 -8.13 5.35 17.60
CA LYS A 132 -8.91 4.46 16.72
C LYS A 132 -8.38 4.44 15.28
N PRO A 133 -8.69 3.36 14.52
CA PRO A 133 -8.38 3.31 13.09
C PRO A 133 -9.21 4.34 12.32
N TYR A 134 -8.64 4.84 11.22
CA TYR A 134 -9.27 5.77 10.31
C TYR A 134 -9.17 5.24 8.87
N LEU A 135 -10.21 5.42 8.05
CA LEU A 135 -10.34 4.94 6.66
C LEU A 135 -10.19 3.42 6.47
N GLU A 136 -10.34 2.63 7.52
CA GLU A 136 -10.08 1.19 7.51
C GLU A 136 -11.13 0.39 6.72
N SER A 137 -12.29 0.98 6.38
CA SER A 137 -13.38 0.28 5.71
C SER A 137 -13.05 -0.10 4.26
N ALA A 138 -12.19 0.64 3.56
CA ALA A 138 -11.71 0.25 2.25
C ALA A 138 -11.01 -1.13 2.26
N LEU A 139 -10.19 -1.38 3.29
CA LEU A 139 -9.56 -2.68 3.49
C LEU A 139 -10.56 -3.71 4.03
N ASN A 140 -11.30 -3.38 5.12
CA ASN A 140 -12.11 -4.34 5.86
C ASN A 140 -13.41 -4.71 5.15
N ASP A 141 -14.07 -3.75 4.50
CA ASP A 141 -15.36 -3.95 3.85
C ASP A 141 -15.22 -4.09 2.33
N GLY A 142 -14.30 -3.36 1.73
CA GLY A 142 -13.98 -3.48 0.31
C GLY A 142 -13.16 -4.74 0.02
N PHE A 143 -11.87 -4.70 0.33
CA PHE A 143 -10.92 -5.74 -0.10
C PHE A 143 -11.15 -7.09 0.56
N LEU A 144 -11.23 -7.15 1.89
CA LEU A 144 -11.35 -8.43 2.61
C LEU A 144 -12.68 -9.14 2.40
N LYS A 145 -13.71 -8.43 1.91
CA LYS A 145 -15.01 -9.01 1.55
C LYS A 145 -15.17 -9.27 0.04
N ALA A 146 -14.27 -8.81 -0.80
CA ALA A 146 -14.28 -9.13 -2.22
C ALA A 146 -14.18 -10.64 -2.45
N LYS A 147 -15.04 -11.21 -3.31
CA LYS A 147 -15.16 -12.66 -3.52
C LYS A 147 -13.90 -13.32 -4.09
N ASN A 148 -13.06 -12.54 -4.74
CA ASN A 148 -11.82 -12.95 -5.41
C ASN A 148 -10.56 -12.41 -4.71
N ASN A 149 -10.65 -11.99 -3.45
CA ASN A 149 -9.53 -11.38 -2.73
C ASN A 149 -8.32 -12.30 -2.59
N GLU A 150 -8.51 -13.62 -2.67
CA GLU A 150 -7.43 -14.60 -2.64
C GLU A 150 -6.49 -14.54 -3.86
N LYS A 151 -6.89 -13.88 -4.94
CA LYS A 151 -6.03 -13.67 -6.12
C LYS A 151 -4.97 -12.60 -5.89
N MET A 152 -5.16 -11.73 -4.89
CA MET A 152 -4.32 -10.56 -4.61
C MET A 152 -3.72 -10.67 -3.22
N GLN A 153 -2.41 -10.53 -3.11
CA GLN A 153 -1.77 -10.35 -1.80
C GLN A 153 -1.94 -8.91 -1.33
N PHE A 154 -1.83 -8.70 -0.01
CA PHE A 154 -1.84 -7.36 0.56
C PHE A 154 -0.99 -7.26 1.81
N TYR A 155 -0.53 -6.05 2.11
CA TYR A 155 -0.03 -5.68 3.42
C TYR A 155 -0.42 -4.25 3.77
N VAL A 156 -0.25 -3.89 5.03
CA VAL A 156 -0.59 -2.56 5.52
C VAL A 156 0.65 -1.70 5.72
N MET A 157 0.53 -0.44 5.36
CA MET A 157 1.47 0.61 5.69
C MET A 157 0.84 1.52 6.73
N TRP A 158 1.39 1.56 7.94
CA TRP A 158 1.00 2.57 8.90
C TRP A 158 1.47 3.94 8.43
N ALA A 159 0.54 4.71 7.87
CA ALA A 159 0.76 6.06 7.38
C ALA A 159 0.74 7.04 8.56
N ASN A 160 1.73 6.93 9.42
CA ASN A 160 1.88 7.65 10.69
C ASN A 160 2.39 9.08 10.47
N HIS A 161 1.59 9.93 9.83
CA HIS A 161 1.87 11.36 9.63
C HIS A 161 0.68 12.21 10.05
N ASP A 162 0.93 13.45 10.44
CA ASP A 162 -0.12 14.36 10.89
C ASP A 162 -1.08 14.72 9.74
N VAL A 163 -2.35 14.83 10.07
CA VAL A 163 -3.36 15.39 9.17
C VAL A 163 -3.37 16.91 9.33
N LYS A 164 -2.82 17.61 8.35
CA LYS A 164 -2.90 19.07 8.27
C LYS A 164 -4.16 19.46 7.50
N LYS A 165 -4.94 20.38 8.05
CA LYS A 165 -6.24 20.80 7.52
C LYS A 165 -6.19 21.22 6.06
N ASN A 166 -5.32 22.18 5.73
CA ASN A 166 -5.19 22.69 4.38
C ASN A 166 -4.67 21.67 3.37
N TYR A 167 -3.82 20.74 3.82
CA TYR A 167 -3.25 19.73 2.92
C TYR A 167 -4.28 18.66 2.54
N TRP A 168 -5.17 18.28 3.48
CA TRP A 168 -6.18 17.26 3.22
C TRP A 168 -7.45 17.84 2.55
N ASN A 169 -7.85 19.06 2.89
CA ASN A 169 -8.93 19.75 2.19
C ASN A 169 -8.76 21.26 2.20
N TYR A 170 -8.04 21.79 1.23
CA TYR A 170 -7.86 23.23 1.05
C TYR A 170 -9.19 23.98 0.77
N HIS A 171 -10.12 23.32 0.06
CA HIS A 171 -11.42 23.92 -0.24
C HIS A 171 -12.23 24.28 1.02
N LYS A 172 -12.06 23.48 2.08
CA LYS A 172 -12.73 23.70 3.36
C LYS A 172 -11.95 24.64 4.28
N TYR A 173 -10.63 24.52 4.31
CA TYR A 173 -9.78 25.12 5.34
C TYR A 173 -8.90 26.27 4.84
N GLY A 174 -8.80 26.49 3.51
CA GLY A 174 -7.92 27.52 2.95
C GLY A 174 -6.47 27.37 3.43
N ASP A 175 -5.88 28.45 3.91
CA ASP A 175 -4.48 28.49 4.37
C ASP A 175 -4.28 28.01 5.81
N ASP A 176 -5.28 27.38 6.45
CA ASP A 176 -5.14 26.84 7.82
C ASP A 176 -4.24 25.61 7.82
N THR A 177 -2.96 25.81 8.16
CA THR A 177 -1.94 24.76 8.26
C THR A 177 -1.95 24.00 9.57
N SER A 178 -2.90 24.27 10.47
CA SER A 178 -2.97 23.60 11.77
C SER A 178 -3.23 22.09 11.62
N ILE A 179 -2.71 21.35 12.59
CA ILE A 179 -2.89 19.90 12.66
C ILE A 179 -4.33 19.62 13.09
N LEU A 180 -5.04 18.82 12.31
CA LEU A 180 -6.36 18.30 12.65
C LEU A 180 -6.23 17.08 13.57
N TRP A 181 -5.37 16.13 13.17
CA TRP A 181 -5.04 14.94 13.96
C TRP A 181 -3.53 14.72 13.97
N ASP A 182 -2.97 14.55 15.17
CA ASP A 182 -1.58 14.17 15.39
C ASP A 182 -1.45 12.64 15.28
N ALA A 183 -0.48 12.18 14.52
CA ALA A 183 -0.21 10.75 14.34
C ALA A 183 0.68 10.15 15.44
N LYS A 184 1.13 10.96 16.38
CA LYS A 184 1.89 10.49 17.53
C LYS A 184 1.00 9.61 18.41
N VAL A 185 1.53 8.48 18.83
CA VAL A 185 0.86 7.55 19.73
C VAL A 185 1.63 7.38 21.03
N ASP A 186 0.94 7.13 22.11
CA ASP A 186 1.53 6.66 23.36
C ASP A 186 1.73 5.14 23.34
N TRP A 187 2.33 4.63 24.41
CA TRP A 187 2.65 3.21 24.53
C TRP A 187 1.41 2.31 24.59
N GLU A 188 0.33 2.75 25.20
CA GLU A 188 -0.92 1.97 25.30
C GLU A 188 -1.61 1.87 23.91
N ASN A 189 -1.72 2.98 23.20
CA ASN A 189 -2.23 2.99 21.83
C ASN A 189 -1.36 2.15 20.89
N TYR A 190 -0.04 2.21 21.04
CA TYR A 190 0.86 1.38 20.25
C TYR A 190 0.61 -0.12 20.45
N LYS A 191 0.40 -0.57 21.68
CA LYS A 191 0.02 -1.96 21.97
C LYS A 191 -1.29 -2.37 21.30
N ILE A 192 -2.28 -1.47 21.32
CA ILE A 192 -3.58 -1.71 20.65
C ILE A 192 -3.39 -1.84 19.14
N ILE A 193 -2.57 -0.99 18.52
CA ILE A 193 -2.21 -1.07 17.10
C ILE A 193 -1.57 -2.43 16.79
N VAL A 194 -0.56 -2.84 17.56
CA VAL A 194 0.14 -4.12 17.40
C VAL A 194 -0.82 -5.31 17.48
N GLU A 195 -1.64 -5.37 18.53
CA GLU A 195 -2.65 -6.43 18.71
C GLU A 195 -3.64 -6.44 17.54
N ARG A 196 -4.11 -5.25 17.12
CA ARG A 196 -5.10 -5.11 16.05
C ARG A 196 -4.58 -5.66 14.73
N VAL A 197 -3.41 -5.24 14.29
CA VAL A 197 -2.86 -5.66 12.98
C VAL A 197 -2.54 -7.15 12.95
N ILE A 198 -2.02 -7.71 14.03
CA ILE A 198 -1.77 -9.15 14.16
C ILE A 198 -3.09 -9.91 14.04
N ARG A 199 -4.09 -9.57 14.84
CA ARG A 199 -5.36 -10.28 14.91
C ARG A 199 -6.17 -10.15 13.63
N GLN A 200 -6.24 -8.96 13.04
CA GLN A 200 -7.12 -8.70 11.90
C GLN A 200 -6.51 -9.09 10.56
N TYR A 201 -5.18 -8.93 10.40
CA TYR A 201 -4.57 -9.00 9.07
C TYR A 201 -3.55 -10.11 8.93
N PHE A 202 -2.57 -10.28 9.83
CA PHE A 202 -1.41 -11.15 9.61
C PHE A 202 -1.77 -12.62 9.37
N HIS A 203 -2.88 -13.10 9.96
CA HIS A 203 -3.38 -14.46 9.77
C HIS A 203 -4.19 -14.66 8.48
N LYS A 204 -4.45 -13.61 7.70
CA LYS A 204 -5.12 -13.79 6.41
C LYS A 204 -4.23 -14.60 5.46
N PRO A 205 -4.79 -15.56 4.72
CA PRO A 205 -3.98 -16.44 3.84
C PRO A 205 -3.19 -15.66 2.78
N ASN A 206 -3.75 -14.55 2.30
CA ASN A 206 -3.19 -13.66 1.29
C ASN A 206 -2.46 -12.44 1.87
N TYR A 207 -2.18 -12.41 3.19
CA TYR A 207 -1.31 -11.38 3.74
C TYR A 207 0.12 -11.58 3.24
N PHE A 208 0.73 -10.52 2.71
CA PHE A 208 2.05 -10.58 2.10
C PHE A 208 3.14 -10.86 3.16
N LYS A 209 4.02 -11.80 2.84
CA LYS A 209 5.10 -12.24 3.73
C LYS A 209 6.39 -12.37 2.93
N ILE A 210 7.50 -11.99 3.56
CA ILE A 210 8.86 -12.25 3.07
C ILE A 210 9.49 -13.28 4.03
N ASP A 211 9.93 -14.41 3.50
CA ASP A 211 10.50 -15.52 4.28
C ASP A 211 9.59 -16.01 5.42
N GLY A 212 8.27 -15.98 5.20
CA GLY A 212 7.28 -16.36 6.20
C GLY A 212 6.95 -15.29 7.23
N ASN A 213 7.67 -14.17 7.23
CA ASN A 213 7.46 -13.03 8.12
C ASN A 213 6.44 -12.06 7.53
N PRO A 214 5.33 -11.74 8.21
CA PRO A 214 4.38 -10.75 7.73
C PRO A 214 5.08 -9.39 7.56
N VAL A 215 4.82 -8.71 6.42
CA VAL A 215 5.37 -7.38 6.16
C VAL A 215 4.49 -6.33 6.82
N PHE A 216 5.08 -5.45 7.61
CA PHE A 216 4.43 -4.27 8.13
C PHE A 216 5.26 -3.04 7.78
N ALA A 217 4.65 -2.10 7.07
CA ALA A 217 5.34 -0.90 6.63
C ALA A 217 5.02 0.30 7.54
N ILE A 218 6.00 1.18 7.71
CA ILE A 218 5.89 2.40 8.51
C ILE A 218 6.36 3.57 7.65
N PHE A 219 5.52 4.63 7.55
CA PHE A 219 5.76 5.75 6.65
C PHE A 219 6.72 6.80 7.22
N SER A 220 6.57 7.18 8.49
CA SER A 220 7.39 8.26 9.07
C SER A 220 8.22 7.77 10.25
N ILE A 221 9.52 7.65 10.02
CA ILE A 221 10.49 7.34 11.08
C ILE A 221 10.54 8.45 12.12
N GLU A 222 10.40 9.72 11.69
CA GLU A 222 10.44 10.88 12.58
C GLU A 222 9.25 10.89 13.52
N LYS A 223 8.04 10.62 13.01
CA LYS A 223 6.82 10.57 13.82
C LYS A 223 6.84 9.36 14.75
N LEU A 224 7.35 8.21 14.27
CA LEU A 224 7.55 7.03 15.10
C LEU A 224 8.49 7.35 16.29
N LYS A 225 9.63 8.00 16.05
CA LYS A 225 10.56 8.43 17.11
C LYS A 225 9.93 9.42 18.07
N GLN A 226 9.12 10.37 17.57
CA GLN A 226 8.38 11.30 18.44
C GLN A 226 7.43 10.60 19.39
N SER A 227 6.86 9.45 18.99
CA SER A 227 6.04 8.60 19.85
C SER A 227 6.86 7.94 20.99
N PHE A 228 8.19 7.81 20.82
CA PHE A 228 9.10 7.14 21.75
C PHE A 228 10.29 8.04 22.11
N ASN A 229 10.01 9.18 22.76
CA ASN A 229 10.97 10.12 23.36
C ASN A 229 12.01 10.70 22.37
N ASN A 230 11.78 10.68 21.05
CA ASN A 230 12.77 10.99 20.00
C ASN A 230 14.08 10.16 20.12
N SER A 231 13.98 8.95 20.65
CA SER A 231 15.10 8.07 20.93
C SER A 231 15.10 6.87 19.98
N ASP A 232 16.22 6.61 19.31
CA ASP A 232 16.40 5.38 18.51
C ASP A 232 16.27 4.12 19.37
N GLU A 233 16.80 4.18 20.62
CA GLU A 233 16.75 3.06 21.56
C GLU A 233 15.32 2.76 22.02
N ASP A 234 14.54 3.77 22.40
CA ASP A 234 13.17 3.56 22.85
C ASP A 234 12.26 3.16 21.67
N THR A 235 12.50 3.70 20.48
CA THR A 235 11.85 3.26 19.25
C THR A 235 12.18 1.79 18.95
N ARG A 236 13.45 1.39 19.10
CA ARG A 236 13.86 -0.01 18.95
C ARG A 236 13.12 -0.93 19.94
N LYS A 237 13.00 -0.54 21.21
CA LYS A 237 12.25 -1.31 22.22
C LYS A 237 10.79 -1.51 21.80
N ALA A 238 10.16 -0.47 21.22
CA ALA A 238 8.80 -0.58 20.73
C ALA A 238 8.69 -1.56 19.53
N LEU A 239 9.62 -1.48 18.59
CA LEU A 239 9.65 -2.40 17.45
C LEU A 239 10.00 -3.84 17.86
N ASP A 240 10.86 -4.04 18.86
CA ASP A 240 11.14 -5.36 19.42
C ASP A 240 9.92 -5.94 20.15
N TYR A 241 9.16 -5.12 20.89
CA TYR A 241 7.87 -5.54 21.44
C TYR A 241 6.93 -6.04 20.33
N PHE A 242 6.82 -5.35 19.22
CA PHE A 242 6.00 -5.80 18.10
C PHE A 242 6.46 -7.16 17.55
N ARG A 243 7.77 -7.35 17.35
CA ARG A 243 8.33 -8.62 16.92
C ARG A 243 8.00 -9.76 17.88
N ASP A 244 8.10 -9.49 19.18
CA ASP A 244 7.80 -10.48 20.20
C ASP A 244 6.32 -10.89 20.18
N GLU A 245 5.39 -9.95 20.01
CA GLU A 245 3.97 -10.26 19.88
C GLU A 245 3.66 -11.04 18.59
N VAL A 246 4.33 -10.73 17.48
CA VAL A 246 4.21 -11.48 16.22
C VAL A 246 4.72 -12.92 16.38
N LYS A 247 5.84 -13.12 17.08
CA LYS A 247 6.36 -14.47 17.40
C LYS A 247 5.40 -15.24 18.31
N LYS A 248 4.81 -14.60 19.32
CA LYS A 248 3.79 -15.21 20.18
C LYS A 248 2.55 -15.62 19.38
N ALA A 249 2.23 -14.88 18.31
CA ALA A 249 1.13 -15.21 17.39
C ALA A 249 1.45 -16.35 16.42
N GLY A 250 2.66 -16.94 16.48
CA GLY A 250 3.06 -18.13 15.72
C GLY A 250 3.79 -17.85 14.41
N PHE A 251 4.23 -16.62 14.15
CA PHE A 251 5.07 -16.28 13.01
C PHE A 251 6.56 -16.38 13.37
N PRO A 252 7.46 -16.64 12.40
CA PRO A 252 8.90 -16.70 12.68
C PRO A 252 9.47 -15.38 13.20
N ASP A 253 9.09 -14.26 12.56
CA ASP A 253 9.44 -12.90 12.94
C ASP A 253 8.49 -11.90 12.24
N LEU A 254 8.76 -10.61 12.36
CA LEU A 254 8.12 -9.51 11.65
C LEU A 254 9.09 -8.92 10.63
N HIS A 255 8.66 -8.71 9.39
CA HIS A 255 9.41 -7.93 8.41
C HIS A 255 8.99 -6.47 8.46
N LEU A 256 9.79 -5.64 9.11
CA LEU A 256 9.57 -4.19 9.18
C LEU A 256 10.13 -3.49 7.95
N GLN A 257 9.28 -2.83 7.19
CA GLN A 257 9.65 -2.03 6.03
C GLN A 257 9.52 -0.54 6.35
N LEU A 258 10.56 0.24 6.11
CA LEU A 258 10.48 1.68 6.19
C LEU A 258 10.13 2.26 4.83
N ILE A 259 9.18 3.20 4.80
CA ILE A 259 8.77 3.91 3.60
C ILE A 259 9.10 5.38 3.74
N PHE A 260 9.83 5.93 2.78
CA PHE A 260 10.11 7.36 2.72
C PHE A 260 9.15 8.09 1.80
N GLY A 261 8.73 9.29 2.20
CA GLY A 261 8.08 10.23 1.28
C GLY A 261 9.05 10.71 0.19
N GLY A 262 8.51 11.05 -0.99
CA GLY A 262 9.31 11.36 -2.18
C GLY A 262 10.20 12.60 -2.09
N GLY A 263 9.96 13.49 -1.12
CA GLY A 263 10.77 14.68 -0.87
C GLY A 263 12.10 14.43 -0.14
N TYR A 264 12.40 13.20 0.19
CA TYR A 264 13.64 12.84 0.88
C TYR A 264 14.82 12.88 -0.10
N PHE A 265 15.47 14.02 -0.17
CA PHE A 265 16.76 14.21 -0.87
C PHE A 265 17.87 14.25 0.18
N LEU A 266 18.76 13.26 0.14
CA LEU A 266 19.86 13.21 1.10
C LEU A 266 21.11 13.85 0.54
N SER A 267 21.73 14.69 1.36
CA SER A 267 23.19 14.85 1.29
C SER A 267 23.85 13.54 1.76
N GLU A 268 25.07 13.25 1.31
CA GLU A 268 25.81 12.06 1.74
C GLU A 268 25.89 11.92 3.27
N GLN A 269 26.09 13.04 4.00
CA GLN A 269 26.17 13.03 5.46
C GLN A 269 24.81 12.75 6.12
N SER A 270 23.73 13.34 5.59
CA SER A 270 22.37 13.07 6.09
C SER A 270 22.00 11.61 5.83
N GLY A 271 22.41 11.06 4.68
CA GLY A 271 22.24 9.67 4.33
C GLY A 271 22.88 8.72 5.34
N LYS A 272 24.14 8.90 5.64
CA LYS A 272 24.86 8.08 6.64
C LYS A 272 24.21 8.12 8.02
N ASN A 273 23.72 9.27 8.46
CA ASN A 273 23.08 9.39 9.75
C ASN A 273 21.75 8.62 9.81
N ILE A 274 20.94 8.75 8.77
CA ILE A 274 19.62 8.10 8.74
C ILE A 274 19.75 6.60 8.55
N THR A 275 20.68 6.10 7.73
CA THR A 275 20.92 4.66 7.57
C THR A 275 21.37 4.02 8.88
N THR A 276 22.28 4.67 9.62
CA THR A 276 22.68 4.22 10.96
C THR A 276 21.48 4.14 11.92
N SER A 277 20.59 5.12 11.89
CA SER A 277 19.36 5.13 12.71
C SER A 277 18.41 4.00 12.34
N ILE A 278 18.18 3.78 11.04
CA ILE A 278 17.33 2.70 10.53
C ILE A 278 17.84 1.32 10.96
N GLU A 279 19.14 1.08 10.80
CA GLU A 279 19.80 -0.17 11.20
C GLU A 279 19.69 -0.41 12.72
N LYS A 280 19.93 0.62 13.53
CA LYS A 280 19.77 0.56 14.99
C LYS A 280 18.35 0.21 15.42
N MET A 281 17.35 0.75 14.74
CA MET A 281 15.95 0.43 15.01
C MET A 281 15.52 -0.94 14.49
N GLY A 282 16.32 -1.57 13.63
CA GLY A 282 16.10 -2.95 13.19
C GLY A 282 15.06 -3.10 12.09
N PHE A 283 14.95 -2.14 11.18
CA PHE A 283 14.18 -2.33 9.96
C PHE A 283 14.82 -3.42 9.07
N ASN A 284 14.01 -4.10 8.29
CA ASN A 284 14.41 -5.19 7.42
C ASN A 284 14.56 -4.78 5.96
N SER A 285 13.85 -3.73 5.52
CA SER A 285 13.93 -3.19 4.16
C SER A 285 13.48 -1.74 4.10
N VAL A 286 13.76 -1.11 2.98
CA VAL A 286 13.40 0.29 2.70
C VAL A 286 12.79 0.40 1.32
N THR A 287 11.80 1.28 1.15
CA THR A 287 11.27 1.73 -0.13
C THR A 287 10.81 3.18 -0.05
N PHE A 288 10.26 3.71 -1.13
CA PHE A 288 9.65 5.04 -1.16
C PHE A 288 8.14 4.95 -1.41
N TYR A 289 7.39 5.94 -0.92
CA TYR A 289 5.96 6.06 -1.23
C TYR A 289 5.76 6.56 -2.66
N ASN A 290 6.45 7.65 -3.01
CA ASN A 290 6.36 8.26 -4.33
C ASN A 290 7.72 8.83 -4.77
N MET A 291 7.82 9.26 -6.01
CA MET A 291 9.03 9.91 -6.54
C MET A 291 9.16 11.37 -6.10
N GLY A 292 8.16 11.93 -5.42
CA GLY A 292 8.03 13.35 -5.13
C GLY A 292 7.45 14.13 -6.31
N GLY A 293 7.27 15.44 -6.11
CA GLY A 293 6.66 16.32 -7.11
C GLY A 293 7.44 17.61 -7.33
N ARG A 294 7.58 18.01 -8.59
CA ARG A 294 8.01 19.33 -9.07
C ARG A 294 7.35 19.60 -10.40
N VAL A 295 7.41 20.85 -10.86
CA VAL A 295 7.09 21.15 -12.27
C VAL A 295 8.25 20.73 -13.13
N GLU A 296 8.17 19.57 -13.70
CA GLU A 296 9.20 19.06 -14.60
C GLU A 296 8.62 18.00 -15.54
N ASP A 297 9.31 17.75 -16.63
CA ASP A 297 9.04 16.60 -17.49
C ASP A 297 9.16 15.31 -16.69
N TYR A 298 8.16 14.44 -16.82
CA TYR A 298 8.05 13.22 -16.01
C TYR A 298 9.26 12.30 -16.17
N ILE A 299 9.79 12.13 -17.38
CA ILE A 299 10.96 11.28 -17.63
C ILE A 299 12.22 11.87 -17.03
N VAL A 300 12.41 13.20 -17.16
CA VAL A 300 13.57 13.89 -16.60
C VAL A 300 13.55 13.77 -15.09
N TYR A 301 12.43 14.13 -14.48
CA TYR A 301 12.28 14.06 -13.02
C TYR A 301 12.41 12.64 -12.49
N GLY A 302 11.70 11.67 -13.09
CA GLY A 302 11.72 10.28 -12.67
C GLY A 302 13.09 9.62 -12.81
N THR A 303 13.81 9.90 -13.90
CA THR A 303 15.18 9.41 -14.07
C THR A 303 16.12 9.98 -13.00
N ASN A 304 16.04 11.27 -12.70
CA ASN A 304 16.83 11.89 -11.63
C ASN A 304 16.47 11.28 -10.26
N SER A 305 15.19 11.07 -9.99
CA SER A 305 14.71 10.43 -8.76
C SER A 305 15.27 9.01 -8.61
N ILE A 306 15.24 8.18 -9.65
CA ILE A 306 15.79 6.83 -9.64
C ILE A 306 17.30 6.87 -9.38
N ASN A 307 18.05 7.72 -10.07
CA ASN A 307 19.50 7.84 -9.91
C ASN A 307 19.90 8.23 -8.48
N ILE A 308 19.13 9.11 -7.83
CA ILE A 308 19.36 9.48 -6.42
C ILE A 308 19.10 8.27 -5.51
N ARG A 309 18.08 7.47 -5.79
CA ARG A 309 17.71 6.32 -4.96
C ARG A 309 18.67 5.15 -5.09
N GLU A 310 19.28 4.96 -6.24
CA GLU A 310 20.38 4.02 -6.41
C GLU A 310 21.60 4.37 -5.54
N GLN A 311 21.75 5.65 -5.13
CA GLN A 311 22.77 6.03 -4.15
C GLN A 311 22.40 5.56 -2.73
N TRP A 312 21.11 5.52 -2.43
CA TRP A 312 20.63 4.98 -1.16
C TRP A 312 20.92 3.49 -1.02
N ASP A 313 20.69 2.73 -2.05
CA ASP A 313 21.02 1.31 -2.09
C ASP A 313 22.48 1.05 -1.69
N LYS A 314 23.40 1.89 -2.16
CA LYS A 314 24.83 1.79 -1.81
C LYS A 314 25.15 2.18 -0.36
N LEU A 315 24.27 2.94 0.30
CA LEU A 315 24.46 3.41 1.69
C LEU A 315 23.77 2.49 2.70
N LEU A 316 22.78 1.73 2.27
CA LEU A 316 22.01 0.82 3.10
C LEU A 316 22.66 -0.58 3.13
N ASN A 317 22.79 -1.17 4.31
CA ASN A 317 23.08 -2.61 4.46
C ASN A 317 21.77 -3.42 4.56
N LEU A 318 20.70 -2.97 3.91
CA LEU A 318 19.36 -3.54 3.93
C LEU A 318 18.80 -3.59 2.51
N PRO A 319 17.94 -4.55 2.20
CA PRO A 319 17.19 -4.57 0.95
C PRO A 319 16.50 -3.23 0.67
N PHE A 320 16.75 -2.68 -0.52
CA PHE A 320 16.08 -1.51 -1.05
C PHE A 320 15.16 -1.93 -2.19
N PHE A 321 13.87 -1.61 -2.11
CA PHE A 321 12.89 -1.94 -3.14
C PHE A 321 12.58 -0.68 -3.97
N PRO A 322 12.72 -0.74 -5.31
CA PRO A 322 12.47 0.41 -6.17
C PRO A 322 10.98 0.80 -6.17
N CYS A 323 10.74 2.11 -6.24
CA CYS A 323 9.40 2.68 -6.34
C CYS A 323 9.28 3.54 -7.60
N VAL A 324 8.15 3.44 -8.30
CA VAL A 324 7.80 4.28 -9.45
C VAL A 324 6.45 4.93 -9.23
N SER A 325 6.35 6.26 -9.40
CA SER A 325 5.04 6.96 -9.42
C SER A 325 4.49 7.00 -10.84
N VAL A 326 3.18 6.88 -10.98
CA VAL A 326 2.49 7.05 -12.27
C VAL A 326 2.55 8.51 -12.74
N GLY A 327 2.52 9.44 -11.78
CA GLY A 327 2.60 10.88 -12.04
C GLY A 327 2.64 11.69 -10.75
N TRP A 328 2.47 12.99 -10.89
CA TRP A 328 2.18 13.90 -9.78
C TRP A 328 1.41 15.12 -10.30
N ASP A 329 0.26 15.39 -9.71
CA ASP A 329 -0.59 16.54 -10.02
C ASP A 329 -1.56 16.79 -8.85
N ASP A 330 -1.17 17.64 -7.91
CA ASP A 330 -1.98 17.97 -6.72
C ASP A 330 -3.00 19.11 -6.94
N THR A 331 -3.29 19.42 -8.20
CA THR A 331 -4.23 20.46 -8.57
C THR A 331 -5.59 20.36 -7.90
N PRO A 332 -6.21 19.19 -7.74
CA PRO A 332 -7.49 19.09 -7.03
C PRO A 332 -7.41 19.55 -5.58
N ARG A 333 -6.28 19.26 -4.92
CA ARG A 333 -6.04 19.61 -3.51
C ARG A 333 -5.80 21.10 -3.32
N PHE A 334 -5.07 21.74 -4.25
CA PHE A 334 -4.63 23.16 -4.18
C PHE A 334 -5.04 23.99 -5.38
N PRO A 335 -6.34 24.19 -5.64
CA PRO A 335 -6.82 24.86 -6.85
C PRO A 335 -6.48 26.36 -6.89
N ALA A 336 -6.21 26.97 -5.72
CA ALA A 336 -5.90 28.40 -5.61
C ALA A 336 -4.43 28.74 -5.92
N TYR A 337 -3.53 27.82 -5.80
CA TYR A 337 -2.16 28.01 -6.24
C TYR A 337 -2.18 28.01 -7.76
N GLY A 338 -2.23 29.19 -8.38
CA GLY A 338 -2.14 29.36 -9.85
C GLY A 338 -0.81 28.87 -10.40
N MET A 339 -0.32 27.74 -9.93
CA MET A 339 1.06 27.33 -9.94
C MET A 339 1.26 26.15 -10.86
N LYS A 340 2.24 26.31 -11.66
CA LYS A 340 2.88 25.25 -12.41
C LYS A 340 3.77 24.36 -11.50
N ASP A 341 3.70 24.52 -10.17
CA ASP A 341 4.81 24.13 -9.31
C ASP A 341 4.75 22.68 -8.84
N VAL A 342 3.68 21.94 -9.14
CA VAL A 342 3.53 20.55 -8.70
C VAL A 342 2.73 19.73 -9.71
N VAL A 343 3.13 19.78 -10.97
CA VAL A 343 2.53 18.96 -12.03
C VAL A 343 3.65 18.37 -12.87
N HIS A 344 3.75 17.05 -12.90
CA HIS A 344 4.54 16.38 -13.91
C HIS A 344 3.80 16.43 -15.25
N TYR A 345 4.44 16.95 -16.27
CA TYR A 345 3.93 16.90 -17.65
C TYR A 345 4.57 15.77 -18.43
N ASN A 346 3.91 15.31 -19.48
CA ASN A 346 4.31 14.16 -20.31
C ASN A 346 4.36 12.81 -19.55
N ASN A 347 3.60 12.67 -18.49
CA ASN A 347 3.40 11.38 -17.83
C ASN A 347 2.38 10.53 -18.61
N THR A 348 2.84 9.98 -19.74
CA THR A 348 2.06 9.07 -20.59
C THR A 348 2.29 7.61 -20.18
N PRO A 349 1.44 6.67 -20.62
CA PRO A 349 1.69 5.25 -20.42
C PRO A 349 3.08 4.78 -20.89
N GLU A 350 3.57 5.27 -22.01
CA GLU A 350 4.89 4.93 -22.57
C GLU A 350 6.04 5.48 -21.71
N SER A 351 5.89 6.71 -21.20
CA SER A 351 6.89 7.28 -20.31
C SER A 351 6.89 6.58 -18.94
N PHE A 352 5.72 6.18 -18.42
CA PHE A 352 5.63 5.35 -17.23
C PHE A 352 6.27 3.97 -17.44
N ALA A 353 6.00 3.28 -18.56
CA ALA A 353 6.64 2.02 -18.91
C ALA A 353 8.17 2.13 -18.91
N THR A 354 8.71 3.26 -19.42
CA THR A 354 10.15 3.53 -19.43
C THR A 354 10.75 3.62 -18.01
N LEU A 355 10.07 4.27 -17.07
CA LEU A 355 10.54 4.32 -15.68
C LEU A 355 10.34 2.99 -14.95
N LEU A 356 9.23 2.30 -15.21
CA LEU A 356 8.97 0.99 -14.63
C LEU A 356 10.00 -0.05 -15.09
N SER A 357 10.44 0.01 -16.35
CA SER A 357 11.49 -0.88 -16.84
C SER A 357 12.83 -0.66 -16.12
N LYS A 358 13.17 0.57 -15.73
CA LYS A 358 14.35 0.85 -14.90
C LYS A 358 14.23 0.22 -13.51
N ALA A 359 13.04 0.29 -12.89
CA ALA A 359 12.79 -0.37 -11.61
C ALA A 359 12.88 -1.91 -11.73
N LYS A 360 12.38 -2.48 -12.84
CA LYS A 360 12.52 -3.90 -13.13
C LYS A 360 13.99 -4.32 -13.27
N ILE A 361 14.78 -3.57 -14.05
CA ILE A 361 16.22 -3.80 -14.22
C ILE A 361 16.94 -3.73 -12.85
N PHE A 362 16.58 -2.76 -12.00
CA PHE A 362 17.13 -2.69 -10.66
C PHE A 362 16.83 -3.98 -9.86
N ALA A 363 15.58 -4.43 -9.84
CA ALA A 363 15.19 -5.65 -9.14
C ALA A 363 15.89 -6.90 -9.71
N ASP A 364 16.14 -6.97 -11.02
CA ASP A 364 16.87 -8.06 -11.67
C ASP A 364 18.36 -8.09 -11.30
N ASN A 365 18.93 -6.93 -11.03
CA ASN A 365 20.34 -6.80 -10.62
C ASN A 365 20.58 -7.08 -9.12
N HIS A 366 19.53 -7.33 -8.34
CA HIS A 366 19.58 -7.63 -6.90
C HIS A 366 18.94 -8.99 -6.59
N PRO A 367 19.56 -10.11 -7.05
CA PRO A 367 19.00 -11.45 -6.90
C PRO A 367 19.01 -11.96 -5.44
N GLU A 368 19.71 -11.28 -4.53
CA GLU A 368 19.78 -11.58 -3.10
C GLU A 368 18.54 -11.14 -2.31
N GLN A 369 17.68 -10.37 -2.91
CA GLN A 369 16.43 -9.89 -2.31
C GLN A 369 15.20 -10.25 -3.16
N PRO A 370 13.98 -10.26 -2.58
CA PRO A 370 12.75 -10.42 -3.36
C PRO A 370 12.65 -9.35 -4.46
N LYS A 371 12.24 -9.74 -5.65
CA LYS A 371 11.98 -8.81 -6.76
C LYS A 371 10.69 -8.02 -6.50
N LEU A 372 10.68 -7.20 -5.48
CA LEU A 372 9.57 -6.33 -5.10
C LEU A 372 9.76 -4.95 -5.74
N ILE A 373 8.74 -4.50 -6.49
CA ILE A 373 8.65 -3.17 -7.09
C ILE A 373 7.39 -2.51 -6.52
N THR A 374 7.51 -1.31 -5.96
CA THR A 374 6.35 -0.57 -5.49
C THR A 374 5.92 0.47 -6.52
N ILE A 375 4.60 0.68 -6.66
CA ILE A 375 4.01 1.66 -7.57
C ILE A 375 3.13 2.62 -6.78
N ASN A 376 3.40 3.89 -6.85
CA ASN A 376 2.52 4.94 -6.39
C ASN A 376 1.72 5.46 -7.61
N ALA A 377 0.41 5.21 -7.68
CA ALA A 377 -0.36 4.41 -6.77
C ALA A 377 -1.42 3.61 -7.55
N TRP A 378 -2.24 2.85 -6.86
CA TRP A 378 -3.41 2.24 -7.47
C TRP A 378 -4.48 3.30 -7.77
N ASN A 379 -4.74 4.21 -6.79
CA ASN A 379 -5.87 5.13 -6.83
C ASN A 379 -5.63 6.50 -6.16
N GLU A 380 -4.40 7.01 -6.13
CA GLU A 380 -4.10 8.35 -5.59
C GLU A 380 -4.51 9.47 -6.57
N TRP A 381 -5.82 9.60 -6.77
CA TRP A 381 -6.42 10.51 -7.76
C TRP A 381 -6.12 11.98 -7.47
N VAL A 382 -6.12 12.37 -6.20
CA VAL A 382 -5.93 13.76 -5.78
C VAL A 382 -4.51 14.27 -6.05
N GLU A 383 -3.54 13.35 -6.10
CA GLU A 383 -2.15 13.61 -6.47
C GLU A 383 -1.85 13.26 -7.93
N GLY A 384 -2.87 12.88 -8.72
CA GLY A 384 -2.71 12.53 -10.12
C GLY A 384 -1.81 11.33 -10.39
N SER A 385 -1.68 10.44 -9.40
CA SER A 385 -0.86 9.23 -9.48
C SER A 385 -1.72 7.98 -9.28
N TYR A 386 -2.14 7.36 -10.38
CA TYR A 386 -3.08 6.23 -10.32
C TYR A 386 -2.90 5.28 -11.51
N LEU A 387 -3.08 3.97 -11.25
CA LEU A 387 -3.15 2.92 -12.26
C LEU A 387 -4.58 2.64 -12.72
N LEU A 388 -5.59 2.98 -11.91
CA LEU A 388 -6.99 2.80 -12.28
C LEU A 388 -7.30 3.47 -13.61
N PRO A 389 -8.10 2.82 -14.48
CA PRO A 389 -8.42 3.36 -15.80
C PRO A 389 -9.12 4.72 -15.74
N ASP A 390 -8.70 5.65 -16.60
CA ASP A 390 -9.28 6.98 -16.73
C ASP A 390 -9.86 7.27 -18.12
N MET A 391 -10.55 8.39 -18.25
CA MET A 391 -11.16 8.79 -19.52
C MET A 391 -10.13 9.25 -20.57
N LYS A 392 -8.89 9.57 -20.16
CA LYS A 392 -7.84 10.05 -21.06
C LYS A 392 -7.04 8.92 -21.69
N TYR A 393 -6.60 7.98 -20.89
CA TYR A 393 -5.69 6.92 -21.32
C TYR A 393 -6.32 5.51 -21.28
N GLY A 394 -7.58 5.40 -20.82
CA GLY A 394 -8.23 4.10 -20.65
C GLY A 394 -7.41 3.19 -19.73
N PHE A 395 -7.06 2.01 -20.22
CA PHE A 395 -6.22 1.04 -19.51
C PHE A 395 -4.71 1.24 -19.72
N GLY A 396 -4.28 2.33 -20.37
CA GLY A 396 -2.91 2.51 -20.86
C GLY A 396 -1.83 2.32 -19.79
N TYR A 397 -2.02 2.79 -18.56
CA TYR A 397 -1.04 2.58 -17.48
C TYR A 397 -0.99 1.12 -17.03
N LEU A 398 -2.11 0.42 -16.99
CA LEU A 398 -2.16 -1.01 -16.69
C LEU A 398 -1.52 -1.84 -17.81
N GLU A 399 -1.80 -1.52 -19.07
CA GLU A 399 -1.14 -2.13 -20.21
C GLU A 399 0.38 -1.90 -20.18
N ALA A 400 0.84 -0.72 -19.73
CA ALA A 400 2.26 -0.45 -19.53
C ALA A 400 2.88 -1.36 -18.46
N VAL A 401 2.18 -1.62 -17.35
CA VAL A 401 2.64 -2.61 -16.35
C VAL A 401 2.77 -4.00 -16.99
N LYS A 402 1.75 -4.44 -17.72
CA LYS A 402 1.74 -5.74 -18.39
C LYS A 402 2.89 -5.88 -19.40
N ASP A 403 3.07 -4.86 -20.22
CA ASP A 403 4.13 -4.81 -21.24
C ASP A 403 5.53 -4.96 -20.64
N VAL A 404 5.79 -4.30 -19.51
CA VAL A 404 7.08 -4.35 -18.82
C VAL A 404 7.25 -5.64 -18.02
N ILE A 405 6.25 -6.03 -17.24
CA ILE A 405 6.40 -7.07 -16.22
C ILE A 405 6.09 -8.46 -16.77
N ILE A 406 5.05 -8.58 -17.59
CA ILE A 406 4.60 -9.89 -18.11
C ILE A 406 5.21 -10.18 -19.48
N ASP A 407 5.13 -9.22 -20.39
CA ASP A 407 5.48 -9.42 -21.79
C ASP A 407 6.97 -9.16 -22.10
N GLY A 408 7.70 -8.52 -21.17
CA GLY A 408 9.14 -8.22 -21.30
C GLY A 408 9.49 -7.32 -22.49
N LYS A 409 8.56 -6.47 -22.93
CA LYS A 409 8.76 -5.62 -24.14
C LYS A 409 9.87 -4.57 -23.98
N TYR A 410 10.27 -4.27 -22.75
CA TYR A 410 11.27 -3.23 -22.41
C TYR A 410 12.59 -3.84 -21.90
N ASP A 411 12.81 -5.13 -22.03
CA ASP A 411 13.99 -5.86 -21.53
C ASP A 411 15.26 -5.66 -22.41
N ARG A 412 15.44 -4.48 -23.03
CA ARG A 412 16.58 -4.20 -23.96
C ARG A 412 17.56 -3.21 -23.35
#